data_eace4f2a07315addc98816d687347f64
#
_entry.id   eace4f2a07315addc98816d687347f64
#
_cell.length_a   1.000
_cell.length_b   1.000
_cell.length_c   1.000
_cell.angle_alpha   90.00
_cell.angle_beta   90.00
_cell.angle_gamma   90.00
#
_symmetry.space_group_name_H-M   'P 1'
#
loop_
_entity.id
_entity.type
_entity.pdbx_description
1 polymer ?
#
loop_
_entity_poly.entity_id
_entity_poly.type
_entity_poly.pdbx_seq_one_letter_code
_entity_poly.pdbx_strand_id
1 'polypeptide(L)'
;AIYRKGDHGNAILSMHPFVSWENIDVSIFPRSSRSILHGVVEIPGKQTRLHTLCVHLGLFEQERREQLQALTARINKHVPRDEPMIIAGDFNDWRRRAEEHLHEDLGLEELFVTMQGRHARTFPVWAPMLSVDRIYYRGLQPTACRRLNTGHWRDLSDHAALFGVFQL
;
A
#
# COMPACT_ATOMS: atom_id res chain seq x y z
N ALA A 1 -14.79 7.69 2.11
CA ALA A 1 -15.99 7.71 2.97
C ALA A 1 -16.30 9.15 3.36
N ILE A 2 -17.57 9.54 3.27
CA ILE A 2 -18.05 10.88 3.63
C ILE A 2 -18.60 10.82 5.06
N TYR A 3 -18.07 11.63 5.95
CA TYR A 3 -18.50 11.72 7.34
C TYR A 3 -19.00 13.13 7.67
N ARG A 4 -19.81 13.28 8.74
CA ARG A 4 -20.33 14.58 9.19
C ARG A 4 -19.25 15.63 9.51
N LYS A 5 -18.00 15.20 9.76
CA LYS A 5 -16.88 16.06 10.17
C LYS A 5 -15.64 15.95 9.25
N GLY A 6 -15.80 15.44 8.05
CA GLY A 6 -14.71 15.31 7.07
C GLY A 6 -14.78 14.01 6.28
N ASP A 7 -13.99 13.94 5.23
CA ASP A 7 -13.91 12.80 4.34
C ASP A 7 -12.62 12.03 4.62
N HIS A 8 -12.69 10.70 4.53
CA HIS A 8 -11.54 9.83 4.59
C HIS A 8 -11.40 9.09 3.27
N GLY A 9 -10.18 8.92 2.79
CA GLY A 9 -9.92 8.22 1.54
C GLY A 9 -8.44 7.97 1.29
N ASN A 10 -8.15 7.20 0.26
CA ASN A 10 -6.81 7.01 -0.24
C ASN A 10 -6.37 8.23 -1.06
N ALA A 11 -5.09 8.57 -0.99
CA ALA A 11 -4.49 9.62 -1.80
C ALA A 11 -3.10 9.19 -2.27
N ILE A 12 -2.75 9.54 -3.49
CA ILE A 12 -1.40 9.40 -4.05
C ILE A 12 -0.97 10.76 -4.56
N LEU A 13 0.18 11.24 -4.08
CA LEU A 13 0.82 12.47 -4.56
C LEU A 13 2.06 12.09 -5.37
N SER A 14 2.25 12.71 -6.51
CA SER A 14 3.39 12.46 -7.38
C SER A 14 4.00 13.76 -7.89
N MET A 15 5.33 13.80 -8.00
CA MET A 15 6.05 14.88 -8.69
C MET A 15 5.90 14.78 -10.21
N HIS A 16 5.50 13.62 -10.73
CA HIS A 16 5.29 13.37 -12.15
C HIS A 16 3.80 13.24 -12.45
N PRO A 17 3.36 13.62 -13.65
CA PRO A 17 1.97 13.49 -14.04
C PRO A 17 1.49 12.03 -14.01
N PHE A 18 0.25 11.82 -13.59
CA PHE A 18 -0.42 10.55 -13.78
C PHE A 18 -0.85 10.40 -15.24
N VAL A 19 -0.47 9.28 -15.86
CA VAL A 19 -0.95 8.89 -17.19
C VAL A 19 -2.41 8.43 -17.10
N SER A 20 -2.73 7.72 -16.02
CA SER A 20 -4.09 7.30 -15.70
C SER A 20 -4.23 7.07 -14.20
N TRP A 21 -5.45 7.11 -13.73
CA TRP A 21 -5.79 6.72 -12.35
C TRP A 21 -7.22 6.23 -12.27
N GLU A 22 -7.48 5.36 -11.30
CA GLU A 22 -8.83 4.85 -11.02
C GLU A 22 -8.97 4.55 -9.52
N ASN A 23 -10.09 4.93 -8.95
CA ASN A 23 -10.46 4.58 -7.59
C ASN A 23 -11.52 3.48 -7.62
N ILE A 24 -11.13 2.29 -7.21
CA ILE A 24 -11.95 1.08 -7.27
C ILE A 24 -12.60 0.87 -5.90
N ASP A 25 -13.92 0.88 -5.85
CA ASP A 25 -14.66 0.56 -4.63
C ASP A 25 -14.56 -0.95 -4.35
N VAL A 26 -14.06 -1.29 -3.17
CA VAL A 26 -13.95 -2.66 -2.65
C VAL A 26 -14.66 -2.82 -1.31
N SER A 27 -15.65 -1.97 -1.05
CA SER A 27 -16.46 -2.00 0.15
C SER A 27 -17.30 -3.27 0.18
N ILE A 28 -17.22 -4.04 1.26
CA ILE A 28 -18.02 -5.24 1.48
C ILE A 28 -19.22 -4.92 2.38
N PHE A 29 -19.03 -4.07 3.36
CA PHE A 29 -20.07 -3.68 4.29
C PHE A 29 -20.53 -2.23 4.07
N PRO A 30 -21.83 -1.93 4.15
CA PRO A 30 -22.37 -0.58 3.87
C PRO A 30 -21.78 0.55 4.73
N ARG A 31 -21.22 0.23 5.89
CA ARG A 31 -20.62 1.20 6.81
C ARG A 31 -19.09 1.23 6.76
N SER A 32 -18.47 0.42 5.94
CA SER A 32 -17.02 0.31 5.81
C SER A 32 -16.61 0.61 4.37
N SER A 33 -16.59 1.90 4.02
CA SER A 33 -16.11 2.32 2.68
C SER A 33 -14.62 2.04 2.54
N ARG A 34 -14.26 1.22 1.57
CA ARG A 34 -12.87 0.84 1.24
C ARG A 34 -12.64 0.96 -0.24
N SER A 35 -11.46 1.41 -0.61
CA SER A 35 -11.09 1.49 -2.02
C SER A 35 -9.64 1.14 -2.26
N ILE A 36 -9.36 0.79 -3.51
CA ILE A 36 -8.01 0.69 -4.06
C ILE A 36 -7.85 1.87 -5.01
N LEU A 37 -6.95 2.78 -4.70
CA LEU A 37 -6.57 3.85 -5.61
C LEU A 37 -5.37 3.39 -6.42
N HIS A 38 -5.55 3.23 -7.73
CA HIS A 38 -4.51 2.83 -8.66
C HIS A 38 -4.13 4.00 -9.54
N GLY A 39 -2.89 4.46 -9.46
CA GLY A 39 -2.30 5.47 -10.31
C GLY A 39 -1.16 4.90 -11.15
N VAL A 40 -1.02 5.37 -12.37
CA VAL A 40 0.07 5.03 -13.28
C VAL A 40 0.86 6.29 -13.58
N VAL A 41 2.16 6.25 -13.31
CA VAL A 41 3.07 7.38 -13.49
C VAL A 41 4.10 7.01 -14.55
N GLU A 42 4.35 7.92 -15.48
CA GLU A 42 5.42 7.79 -16.46
C GLU A 42 6.73 8.33 -15.86
N ILE A 43 7.79 7.51 -15.92
CA ILE A 43 9.08 7.89 -15.35
C ILE A 43 9.92 8.60 -16.41
N PRO A 44 10.29 9.87 -16.21
CA PRO A 44 11.07 10.63 -17.19
C PRO A 44 12.39 9.94 -17.55
N GLY A 45 12.64 9.82 -18.84
CA GLY A 45 13.87 9.20 -19.37
C GLY A 45 13.88 7.65 -19.33
N LYS A 46 12.79 7.03 -18.92
CA LYS A 46 12.60 5.58 -18.97
C LYS A 46 11.42 5.24 -19.87
N GLN A 47 11.50 4.15 -20.62
CA GLN A 47 10.38 3.62 -21.42
C GLN A 47 9.51 2.67 -20.58
N THR A 48 9.28 3.04 -19.33
CA THR A 48 8.53 2.20 -18.40
C THR A 48 7.59 3.06 -17.55
N ARG A 49 6.49 2.46 -17.11
CA ARG A 49 5.49 3.09 -16.24
C ARG A 49 5.58 2.48 -14.86
N LEU A 50 5.44 3.32 -13.85
CA LEU A 50 5.33 2.87 -12.46
C LEU A 50 3.86 2.80 -12.07
N HIS A 51 3.41 1.61 -11.71
CA HIS A 51 2.09 1.40 -11.13
C HIS A 51 2.15 1.63 -9.61
N THR A 52 1.30 2.53 -9.13
CA THR A 52 1.20 2.84 -7.70
C THR A 52 -0.20 2.54 -7.19
N LEU A 53 -0.33 1.73 -6.16
CA LEU A 53 -1.61 1.39 -5.56
C LEU A 53 -1.60 1.82 -4.08
N CYS A 54 -2.62 2.58 -3.69
CA CYS A 54 -2.85 2.92 -2.29
C CYS A 54 -4.08 2.16 -1.78
N VAL A 55 -3.93 1.47 -0.66
CA VAL A 55 -4.97 0.63 -0.08
C VAL A 55 -5.24 0.97 1.38
N HIS A 56 -6.50 0.82 1.79
CA HIS A 56 -6.88 0.76 3.19
C HIS A 56 -7.90 -0.37 3.33
N LEU A 57 -7.44 -1.53 3.78
CA LEU A 57 -8.26 -2.74 3.86
C LEU A 57 -9.10 -2.75 5.14
N GLY A 58 -10.11 -3.62 5.18
CA GLY A 58 -11.03 -3.75 6.28
C GLY A 58 -10.42 -4.38 7.53
N LEU A 59 -11.07 -4.14 8.68
CA LEU A 59 -10.66 -4.68 9.97
C LEU A 59 -10.97 -6.17 10.12
N PHE A 60 -12.03 -6.66 9.46
CA PHE A 60 -12.45 -8.05 9.55
C PHE A 60 -11.71 -8.93 8.54
N GLU A 61 -11.34 -10.12 8.94
CA GLU A 61 -10.57 -11.04 8.11
C GLU A 61 -11.30 -11.45 6.82
N GLN A 62 -12.60 -11.72 6.91
CA GLN A 62 -13.38 -12.05 5.73
C GLN A 62 -13.40 -10.89 4.73
N GLU A 63 -13.61 -9.66 5.21
CA GLU A 63 -13.58 -8.45 4.38
C GLU A 63 -12.22 -8.30 3.68
N ARG A 64 -11.12 -8.42 4.45
CA ARG A 64 -9.77 -8.35 3.87
C ARG A 64 -9.51 -9.40 2.79
N ARG A 65 -9.97 -10.63 3.01
CA ARG A 65 -9.80 -11.70 2.03
C ARG A 65 -10.46 -11.36 0.69
N GLU A 66 -11.70 -10.88 0.71
CA GLU A 66 -12.42 -10.47 -0.50
C GLU A 66 -11.75 -9.26 -1.16
N GLN A 67 -11.28 -8.29 -0.38
CA GLN A 67 -10.55 -7.12 -0.86
C GLN A 67 -9.18 -7.48 -1.45
N LEU A 68 -8.48 -8.44 -0.89
CA LEU A 68 -7.22 -8.96 -1.45
C LEU A 68 -7.46 -9.70 -2.77
N GLN A 69 -8.55 -10.45 -2.91
CA GLN A 69 -8.93 -11.05 -4.18
C GLN A 69 -9.21 -9.99 -5.25
N ALA A 70 -9.92 -8.92 -4.89
CA ALA A 70 -10.17 -7.79 -5.79
C ALA A 70 -8.87 -7.08 -6.18
N LEU A 71 -7.94 -6.88 -5.23
CA LEU A 71 -6.61 -6.31 -5.48
C LEU A 71 -5.82 -7.19 -6.45
N THR A 72 -5.77 -8.50 -6.22
CA THR A 72 -5.09 -9.47 -7.09
C THR A 72 -5.69 -9.47 -8.50
N ALA A 73 -7.01 -9.50 -8.62
CA ALA A 73 -7.70 -9.43 -9.91
C ALA A 73 -7.37 -8.12 -10.65
N ARG A 74 -7.35 -6.98 -9.93
CA ARG A 74 -6.96 -5.68 -10.49
C ARG A 74 -5.54 -5.70 -11.03
N ILE A 75 -4.58 -6.20 -10.25
CA ILE A 75 -3.18 -6.25 -10.63
C ILE A 75 -2.99 -7.15 -11.85
N ASN A 76 -3.53 -8.37 -11.81
CA ASN A 76 -3.39 -9.31 -12.93
C ASN A 76 -3.99 -8.80 -14.24
N LYS A 77 -5.04 -7.97 -14.17
CA LYS A 77 -5.72 -7.42 -15.35
C LYS A 77 -5.06 -6.16 -15.91
N HIS A 78 -4.48 -5.32 -15.05
CA HIS A 78 -4.11 -3.95 -15.42
C HIS A 78 -2.63 -3.60 -15.19
N VAL A 79 -1.84 -4.48 -14.57
CA VAL A 79 -0.41 -4.26 -14.34
C VAL A 79 0.40 -5.30 -15.12
N PRO A 80 1.06 -4.92 -16.22
CA PRO A 80 1.96 -5.82 -16.94
C PRO A 80 3.03 -6.42 -16.02
N ARG A 81 3.42 -7.66 -16.28
CA ARG A 81 4.39 -8.37 -15.43
C ARG A 81 5.79 -7.74 -15.46
N ASP A 82 6.14 -7.11 -16.55
CA ASP A 82 7.40 -6.42 -16.80
C ASP A 82 7.41 -4.95 -16.35
N GLU A 83 6.27 -4.40 -15.95
CA GLU A 83 6.19 -3.04 -15.39
C GLU A 83 6.35 -3.05 -13.86
N PRO A 84 7.16 -2.11 -13.31
CA PRO A 84 7.36 -1.97 -11.89
C PRO A 84 6.09 -1.48 -11.18
N MET A 85 5.93 -1.93 -9.92
CA MET A 85 4.79 -1.50 -9.13
C MET A 85 5.13 -1.36 -7.65
N ILE A 86 4.38 -0.48 -6.98
CA ILE A 86 4.38 -0.29 -5.53
C ILE A 86 2.94 -0.34 -5.02
N ILE A 87 2.71 -1.07 -3.96
CA ILE A 87 1.45 -1.04 -3.20
C ILE A 87 1.78 -0.56 -1.79
N ALA A 88 1.15 0.50 -1.35
CA ALA A 88 1.35 1.02 0.00
C ALA A 88 0.01 1.33 0.69
N GLY A 89 -0.01 1.21 2.00
CA GLY A 89 -1.16 1.58 2.80
C GLY A 89 -1.37 0.71 4.03
N ASP A 90 -2.54 0.88 4.63
CA ASP A 90 -2.98 0.10 5.78
C ASP A 90 -3.69 -1.18 5.33
N PHE A 91 -3.01 -2.30 5.52
CA PHE A 91 -3.54 -3.63 5.22
C PHE A 91 -4.40 -4.20 6.35
N ASN A 92 -4.37 -3.61 7.55
CA ASN A 92 -5.05 -4.12 8.75
C ASN A 92 -4.76 -5.61 9.04
N ASP A 93 -3.65 -6.12 8.51
CA ASP A 93 -3.28 -7.54 8.56
C ASP A 93 -2.14 -7.80 9.56
N TRP A 94 -2.41 -7.63 10.85
CA TRP A 94 -1.43 -7.93 11.91
C TRP A 94 -1.10 -9.43 12.02
N ARG A 95 -1.93 -10.33 11.41
CA ARG A 95 -1.72 -11.78 11.39
C ARG A 95 -0.92 -12.27 10.19
N ARG A 96 -0.55 -11.37 9.25
CA ARG A 96 0.29 -11.63 8.06
C ARG A 96 -0.28 -12.64 7.06
N ARG A 97 -1.59 -12.78 6.98
CA ARG A 97 -2.24 -13.73 6.07
C ARG A 97 -2.27 -13.25 4.61
N ALA A 98 -2.12 -11.95 4.39
CA ALA A 98 -2.06 -11.37 3.06
C ALA A 98 -0.70 -11.63 2.39
N GLU A 99 0.37 -11.81 3.16
CA GLU A 99 1.75 -11.86 2.67
C GLU A 99 2.00 -13.02 1.72
N GLU A 100 1.62 -14.23 2.13
CA GLU A 100 1.77 -15.45 1.32
C GLU A 100 1.06 -15.30 -0.03
N HIS A 101 -0.19 -14.85 -0.01
CA HIS A 101 -0.98 -14.63 -1.21
C HIS A 101 -0.39 -13.57 -2.16
N LEU A 102 0.06 -12.43 -1.63
CA LEU A 102 0.66 -11.37 -2.44
C LEU A 102 2.02 -11.78 -3.01
N HIS A 103 2.80 -12.55 -2.25
CA HIS A 103 4.10 -13.04 -2.71
C HIS A 103 3.95 -14.13 -3.77
N GLU A 104 3.18 -15.18 -3.51
CA GLU A 104 3.05 -16.34 -4.40
C GLU A 104 2.30 -16.01 -5.69
N ASP A 105 1.19 -15.28 -5.61
CA ASP A 105 0.33 -15.02 -6.77
C ASP A 105 0.82 -13.87 -7.64
N LEU A 106 1.45 -12.85 -7.02
CA LEU A 106 1.80 -11.60 -7.69
C LEU A 106 3.30 -11.34 -7.80
N GLY A 107 4.14 -12.14 -7.11
CA GLY A 107 5.58 -11.94 -7.06
C GLY A 107 5.98 -10.64 -6.36
N LEU A 108 5.18 -10.21 -5.38
CA LEU A 108 5.45 -9.01 -4.60
C LEU A 108 6.35 -9.30 -3.41
N GLU A 109 7.29 -8.43 -3.15
CA GLU A 109 8.13 -8.45 -1.95
C GLU A 109 7.73 -7.32 -1.00
N GLU A 110 7.85 -7.54 0.32
CA GLU A 110 7.59 -6.50 1.31
C GLU A 110 8.90 -5.80 1.70
N LEU A 111 8.92 -4.47 1.60
CA LEU A 111 10.12 -3.65 1.72
C LEU A 111 10.90 -3.88 3.03
N PHE A 112 10.23 -3.88 4.17
CA PHE A 112 10.90 -4.01 5.46
C PHE A 112 11.33 -5.45 5.75
N VAL A 113 10.59 -6.43 5.25
CA VAL A 113 11.01 -7.84 5.32
C VAL A 113 12.27 -8.05 4.49
N THR A 114 12.31 -7.55 3.25
CA THR A 114 13.49 -7.64 2.40
C THR A 114 14.70 -6.93 3.00
N MET A 115 14.53 -5.71 3.51
CA MET A 115 15.63 -4.88 3.98
C MET A 115 16.07 -5.15 5.42
N GLN A 116 15.16 -5.61 6.30
CA GLN A 116 15.38 -5.72 7.75
C GLN A 116 14.99 -7.08 8.33
N GLY A 117 14.50 -8.02 7.51
CA GLY A 117 14.08 -9.37 7.93
C GLY A 117 12.77 -9.40 8.74
N ARG A 118 12.05 -8.30 8.84
CA ARG A 118 10.80 -8.19 9.60
C ARG A 118 9.97 -7.00 9.17
N HIS A 119 8.65 -7.10 9.32
CA HIS A 119 7.75 -5.98 9.10
C HIS A 119 7.98 -4.81 10.06
N ALA A 120 7.77 -3.59 9.57
CA ALA A 120 7.71 -2.41 10.41
C ALA A 120 6.48 -2.46 11.33
N ARG A 121 6.67 -2.20 12.61
CA ARG A 121 5.55 -1.96 13.53
C ARG A 121 5.15 -0.49 13.43
N THR A 122 3.89 -0.22 13.11
CA THR A 122 3.43 1.14 12.79
C THR A 122 2.35 1.66 13.73
N PHE A 123 1.58 0.79 14.36
CA PHE A 123 0.46 1.20 15.22
C PHE A 123 0.57 0.66 16.65
N PRO A 124 0.16 1.45 17.66
CA PRO A 124 -0.03 2.90 17.60
C PRO A 124 1.32 3.63 17.53
N VAL A 125 1.36 4.84 16.94
CA VAL A 125 2.63 5.56 16.68
C VAL A 125 3.46 5.83 17.93
N TRP A 126 2.84 6.03 19.09
CA TRP A 126 3.51 6.32 20.37
C TRP A 126 4.15 5.09 21.04
N ALA A 127 3.66 3.87 20.71
CA ALA A 127 4.24 2.59 21.16
C ALA A 127 3.98 1.51 20.10
N PRO A 128 4.70 1.51 18.96
CA PRO A 128 4.35 0.66 17.82
C PRO A 128 4.48 -0.84 18.14
N MET A 129 3.36 -1.53 18.18
CA MET A 129 3.26 -2.97 18.46
C MET A 129 2.74 -3.76 17.26
N LEU A 130 1.80 -3.19 16.49
CA LEU A 130 1.18 -3.85 15.36
C LEU A 130 1.82 -3.39 14.05
N SER A 131 2.01 -4.34 13.15
CA SER A 131 2.52 -4.10 11.80
C SER A 131 1.34 -4.14 10.84
N VAL A 132 0.60 -3.06 10.70
CA VAL A 132 -0.59 -2.97 9.85
C VAL A 132 -0.33 -2.28 8.52
N ASP A 133 0.60 -1.33 8.48
CA ASP A 133 1.01 -0.64 7.26
C ASP A 133 2.13 -1.40 6.56
N ARG A 134 2.10 -1.44 5.23
CA ARG A 134 3.04 -2.17 4.37
C ARG A 134 3.42 -1.35 3.15
N ILE A 135 4.61 -1.68 2.61
CA ILE A 135 5.04 -1.29 1.27
C ILE A 135 5.45 -2.56 0.53
N TYR A 136 4.60 -3.03 -0.37
CA TYR A 136 4.94 -4.10 -1.30
C TYR A 136 5.43 -3.53 -2.61
N TYR A 137 6.33 -4.23 -3.29
CA TYR A 137 6.89 -3.81 -4.57
C TYR A 137 7.23 -4.99 -5.47
N ARG A 138 7.34 -4.72 -6.75
CA ARG A 138 7.84 -5.65 -7.78
C ARG A 138 8.54 -4.85 -8.87
N GLY A 139 9.60 -5.43 -9.49
CA GLY A 139 10.32 -4.80 -10.60
C GLY A 139 11.16 -3.58 -10.19
N LEU A 140 11.48 -3.44 -8.90
CA LEU A 140 12.25 -2.35 -8.32
C LEU A 140 13.31 -2.93 -7.38
N GLN A 141 14.43 -2.20 -7.20
CA GLN A 141 15.45 -2.56 -6.24
C GLN A 141 15.39 -1.61 -5.01
N PRO A 142 15.05 -2.10 -3.81
CA PRO A 142 15.03 -1.27 -2.63
C PRO A 142 16.46 -0.92 -2.18
N THR A 143 16.69 0.33 -1.83
CA THR A 143 18.00 0.83 -1.37
C THR A 143 17.98 1.39 0.03
N ALA A 144 16.81 1.84 0.51
CA ALA A 144 16.63 2.28 1.90
C ALA A 144 15.18 2.13 2.35
N CYS A 145 15.00 1.88 3.65
CA CYS A 145 13.70 1.96 4.28
C CYS A 145 13.83 2.54 5.70
N ARG A 146 12.83 3.31 6.12
CA ARG A 146 12.74 3.86 7.48
C ARG A 146 11.30 3.95 7.95
N ARG A 147 11.08 3.71 9.23
CA ARG A 147 9.84 4.05 9.93
C ARG A 147 10.02 5.42 10.58
N LEU A 148 9.08 6.32 10.33
CA LEU A 148 9.08 7.69 10.81
C LEU A 148 8.04 7.82 11.93
N ASN A 149 8.49 7.78 13.20
CA ASN A 149 7.63 7.79 14.38
C ASN A 149 8.15 8.71 15.51
N THR A 150 9.03 9.66 15.16
CA THR A 150 9.60 10.63 16.10
C THR A 150 9.42 12.06 15.59
N GLY A 151 9.51 13.04 16.49
CA GLY A 151 9.32 14.46 16.13
C GLY A 151 7.95 14.70 15.53
N HIS A 152 7.86 15.56 14.54
CA HIS A 152 6.60 15.93 13.89
C HIS A 152 5.80 14.76 13.31
N TRP A 153 6.47 13.67 12.90
CA TRP A 153 5.79 12.50 12.35
C TRP A 153 4.86 11.82 13.35
N ARG A 154 5.20 11.90 14.63
CA ARG A 154 4.39 11.32 15.70
C ARG A 154 3.08 12.06 15.93
N ASP A 155 3.05 13.35 15.60
CA ASP A 155 1.92 14.23 15.86
C ASP A 155 0.92 14.29 14.68
N LEU A 156 1.31 13.75 13.50
CA LEU A 156 0.51 13.81 12.28
C LEU A 156 -0.54 12.70 12.17
N SER A 157 -0.28 11.54 12.79
CA SER A 157 -1.16 10.37 12.69
C SER A 157 -0.95 9.45 13.89
N ASP A 158 -1.93 8.62 14.18
CA ASP A 158 -1.82 7.51 15.13
C ASP A 158 -1.05 6.31 14.55
N HIS A 159 -0.74 6.34 13.24
CA HIS A 159 0.17 5.41 12.57
C HIS A 159 1.54 6.05 12.31
N ALA A 160 2.60 5.26 12.43
CA ALA A 160 3.93 5.66 12.01
C ALA A 160 4.05 5.62 10.49
N ALA A 161 4.55 6.69 9.87
CA ALA A 161 4.77 6.71 8.44
C ALA A 161 5.92 5.78 8.04
N LEU A 162 5.78 5.14 6.87
CA LEU A 162 6.82 4.34 6.24
C LEU A 162 7.46 5.09 5.09
N PHE A 163 8.77 4.97 4.99
CA PHE A 163 9.57 5.57 3.91
C PHE A 163 10.40 4.49 3.23
N GLY A 164 10.42 4.50 1.90
CA GLY A 164 11.24 3.62 1.07
C GLY A 164 11.91 4.37 -0.07
N VAL A 165 13.11 3.92 -0.44
CA VAL A 165 13.83 4.38 -1.64
C VAL A 165 14.07 3.17 -2.54
N PHE A 166 13.77 3.35 -3.81
CA PHE A 166 13.90 2.32 -4.82
C PHE A 166 14.70 2.83 -6.02
N GLN A 167 15.38 1.91 -6.68
CA GLN A 167 15.98 2.10 -8.01
C GLN A 167 15.24 1.24 -9.04
N LEU A 168 15.17 1.75 -10.27
CA LEU A 168 14.69 1.09 -11.47
C LEU A 168 15.84 0.52 -12.26
#